data_1e31aa0bcd41b87db6b4e08e106df849
#
_entry.id   1e31aa0bcd41b87db6b4e08e106df849
#
_cell.length_a   1.000
_cell.length_b   1.000
_cell.length_c   1.000
_cell.angle_alpha   90.00
_cell.angle_beta   90.00
_cell.angle_gamma   90.00
#
_symmetry.space_group_name_H-M   'P 1'
#
loop_
_entity.id
_entity.type
_entity.pdbx_description
1 polymer ?
#
loop_
_entity_poly.entity_id
_entity_poly.type
_entity_poly.pdbx_seq_one_letter_code
_entity_poly.pdbx_strand_id
1 'polypeptide(L)'
;MNVLAHALLKVPSTVLNRALNFLANPARLPDPDRLRAAVAGKTVLVTGASYGIGEATARRLAAAGGTVLLVARSEDRLCDLAASINAGGGRAFAYPADLTDESVVSTLTKQITEKHGPLDIVVSNAGKSLRRSLHDQYDRPHDFQRTIDINYLGPVRLLLGLLPAMRENGGGHVVNVSSVGVRVVPGPQWGAYQASKGAFDSWLRSVAPELHADGVDVTSVYFALVRTRMIAPTPILGRLPGLTPDEAADAIAKAIIERPRTNEPPWVMPAELASVLLAGPADRAARVWHRRLSAGSETQR
;
A
#
# COMPACT_ATOMS: atom_id res chain seq x y z
N MET A 1 -29.66 -22.05 18.33
CA MET A 1 -28.71 -21.67 17.23
C MET A 1 -29.41 -21.03 16.04
N ASN A 2 -30.66 -20.57 16.11
CA ASN A 2 -31.44 -20.13 14.95
C ASN A 2 -31.92 -18.67 14.94
N VAL A 3 -31.72 -17.87 15.98
CA VAL A 3 -32.22 -16.48 16.01
C VAL A 3 -31.23 -15.51 15.32
N LEU A 4 -29.93 -15.70 15.52
CA LEU A 4 -28.88 -14.89 14.85
C LEU A 4 -28.80 -15.15 13.33
N ALA A 5 -28.98 -16.42 12.90
CA ALA A 5 -29.00 -16.75 11.47
C ALA A 5 -30.25 -16.15 10.78
N HIS A 6 -31.40 -16.11 11.44
CA HIS A 6 -32.61 -15.48 10.88
C HIS A 6 -32.56 -13.96 10.83
N ALA A 7 -31.84 -13.32 11.76
CA ALA A 7 -31.64 -11.88 11.76
C ALA A 7 -30.68 -11.44 10.61
N LEU A 8 -29.63 -12.23 10.33
CA LEU A 8 -28.68 -11.96 9.25
C LEU A 8 -29.30 -12.12 7.85
N LEU A 9 -30.30 -12.99 7.70
CA LEU A 9 -31.01 -13.20 6.42
C LEU A 9 -31.95 -12.04 6.03
N LYS A 10 -32.28 -11.13 6.97
CA LYS A 10 -33.14 -9.96 6.73
C LYS A 10 -32.35 -8.67 6.47
N VAL A 11 -31.01 -8.69 6.59
CA VAL A 11 -30.18 -7.52 6.29
C VAL A 11 -30.04 -7.41 4.77
N PRO A 12 -30.36 -6.29 4.13
CA PRO A 12 -30.15 -6.10 2.71
C PRO A 12 -28.70 -6.41 2.35
N SER A 13 -28.49 -7.14 1.26
CA SER A 13 -27.16 -7.57 0.81
C SER A 13 -26.18 -6.39 0.67
N THR A 14 -26.67 -5.20 0.33
CA THR A 14 -25.91 -3.95 0.27
C THR A 14 -25.39 -3.49 1.63
N VAL A 15 -26.19 -3.61 2.69
CA VAL A 15 -25.79 -3.23 4.07
C VAL A 15 -24.80 -4.24 4.62
N LEU A 16 -25.06 -5.53 4.41
CA LEU A 16 -24.15 -6.61 4.83
C LEU A 16 -22.80 -6.47 4.12
N ASN A 17 -22.80 -6.20 2.81
CA ASN A 17 -21.57 -5.99 2.05
C ASN A 17 -20.80 -4.73 2.49
N ARG A 18 -21.50 -3.64 2.85
CA ARG A 18 -20.85 -2.44 3.41
C ARG A 18 -20.22 -2.72 4.77
N ALA A 19 -20.92 -3.45 5.65
CA ALA A 19 -20.39 -3.83 6.96
C ALA A 19 -19.18 -4.77 6.84
N LEU A 20 -19.24 -5.75 5.93
CA LEU A 20 -18.13 -6.66 5.65
C LEU A 20 -16.92 -5.88 5.04
N ASN A 21 -17.17 -4.95 4.13
CA ASN A 21 -16.12 -4.10 3.58
C ASN A 21 -15.50 -3.17 4.64
N PHE A 22 -16.30 -2.65 5.58
CA PHE A 22 -15.80 -1.84 6.70
C PHE A 22 -14.92 -2.67 7.64
N LEU A 23 -15.35 -3.87 8.00
CA LEU A 23 -14.60 -4.76 8.88
C LEU A 23 -13.34 -5.33 8.19
N ALA A 24 -13.41 -5.58 6.88
CA ALA A 24 -12.32 -6.21 6.13
C ALA A 24 -11.19 -5.24 5.76
N ASN A 25 -11.39 -3.93 5.85
CA ASN A 25 -10.48 -2.93 5.28
C ASN A 25 -10.16 -1.81 6.28
N PRO A 26 -9.06 -1.05 6.07
CA PRO A 26 -8.72 0.09 6.90
C PRO A 26 -9.80 1.18 6.84
N ALA A 27 -9.88 1.97 7.89
CA ALA A 27 -10.84 3.07 7.98
C ALA A 27 -10.58 4.13 6.91
N ARG A 28 -11.67 4.68 6.36
CA ARG A 28 -11.67 5.69 5.29
C ARG A 28 -12.25 7.00 5.81
N LEU A 29 -11.78 8.09 5.27
CA LEU A 29 -12.32 9.42 5.56
C LEU A 29 -12.50 10.18 4.23
N PRO A 30 -13.66 10.05 3.57
CA PRO A 30 -13.98 10.79 2.36
C PRO A 30 -14.44 12.21 2.71
N ASP A 31 -13.51 13.03 3.24
CA ASP A 31 -13.76 14.41 3.64
C ASP A 31 -12.86 15.35 2.82
N PRO A 32 -13.37 15.94 1.72
CA PRO A 32 -12.59 16.79 0.84
C PRO A 32 -12.05 18.05 1.52
N ASP A 33 -12.79 18.63 2.45
CA ASP A 33 -12.39 19.88 3.10
C ASP A 33 -11.25 19.66 4.08
N ARG A 34 -11.32 18.59 4.91
CA ARG A 34 -10.22 18.20 5.78
C ARG A 34 -8.99 17.79 4.98
N LEU A 35 -9.18 17.09 3.85
CA LEU A 35 -8.03 16.73 2.99
C LEU A 35 -7.42 17.99 2.39
N ARG A 36 -8.22 18.92 1.91
CA ARG A 36 -7.73 20.22 1.39
C ARG A 36 -6.94 20.97 2.46
N ALA A 37 -7.45 21.06 3.67
CA ALA A 37 -6.74 21.69 4.79
C ALA A 37 -5.38 21.02 5.08
N ALA A 38 -5.27 19.70 4.88
CA ALA A 38 -4.04 18.94 5.12
C ALA A 38 -3.01 19.03 3.99
N VAL A 39 -3.45 19.24 2.70
CA VAL A 39 -2.54 19.10 1.53
C VAL A 39 -2.49 20.33 0.63
N ALA A 40 -3.39 21.33 0.77
CA ALA A 40 -3.33 22.51 -0.09
C ALA A 40 -1.99 23.24 0.08
N GLY A 41 -1.33 23.54 -1.06
CA GLY A 41 -0.01 24.17 -1.09
C GLY A 41 1.15 23.23 -0.72
N LYS A 42 0.90 21.96 -0.38
CA LYS A 42 1.91 20.95 -0.05
C LYS A 42 2.45 20.27 -1.31
N THR A 43 3.74 19.87 -1.25
CA THR A 43 4.37 19.06 -2.28
C THR A 43 4.34 17.59 -1.86
N VAL A 44 3.66 16.77 -2.67
CA VAL A 44 3.41 15.35 -2.36
C VAL A 44 3.99 14.46 -3.44
N LEU A 45 4.84 13.52 -3.07
CA LEU A 45 5.34 12.48 -3.97
C LEU A 45 4.51 11.22 -3.83
N VAL A 46 4.06 10.65 -4.97
CA VAL A 46 3.33 9.38 -5.01
C VAL A 46 4.07 8.38 -5.91
N THR A 47 4.57 7.30 -5.32
CA THR A 47 5.20 6.22 -6.09
C THR A 47 4.18 5.20 -6.57
N GLY A 48 4.45 4.55 -7.73
CA GLY A 48 3.48 3.65 -8.35
C GLY A 48 2.23 4.36 -8.84
N ALA A 49 2.37 5.61 -9.27
CA ALA A 49 1.25 6.48 -9.64
C ALA A 49 0.57 6.14 -10.98
N SER A 50 1.14 5.26 -11.79
CA SER A 50 0.63 4.95 -13.14
C SER A 50 -0.70 4.19 -13.17
N TYR A 51 -1.10 3.54 -12.09
CA TYR A 51 -2.32 2.73 -12.01
C TYR A 51 -2.85 2.58 -10.59
N GLY A 52 -4.14 2.25 -10.49
CA GLY A 52 -4.78 1.73 -9.28
C GLY A 52 -4.70 2.67 -8.09
N ILE A 53 -4.19 2.20 -6.94
CA ILE A 53 -4.16 2.99 -5.70
C ILE A 53 -3.36 4.28 -5.89
N GLY A 54 -2.17 4.20 -6.52
CA GLY A 54 -1.31 5.37 -6.71
C GLY A 54 -1.94 6.43 -7.61
N GLU A 55 -2.57 6.03 -8.72
CA GLU A 55 -3.30 6.95 -9.61
C GLU A 55 -4.48 7.61 -8.90
N ALA A 56 -5.33 6.82 -8.22
CA ALA A 56 -6.48 7.34 -7.49
C ALA A 56 -6.05 8.31 -6.37
N THR A 57 -4.98 7.97 -5.65
CA THR A 57 -4.39 8.83 -4.61
C THR A 57 -3.88 10.14 -5.22
N ALA A 58 -3.13 10.07 -6.31
CA ALA A 58 -2.58 11.25 -6.97
C ALA A 58 -3.68 12.22 -7.42
N ARG A 59 -4.73 11.70 -8.07
CA ARG A 59 -5.90 12.53 -8.49
C ARG A 59 -6.58 13.18 -7.30
N ARG A 60 -6.77 12.45 -6.21
CA ARG A 60 -7.42 12.96 -5.00
C ARG A 60 -6.60 14.04 -4.31
N LEU A 61 -5.30 13.87 -4.19
CA LEU A 61 -4.40 14.86 -3.58
C LEU A 61 -4.27 16.14 -4.43
N ALA A 62 -4.20 15.98 -5.74
CA ALA A 62 -4.20 17.13 -6.66
C ALA A 62 -5.51 17.91 -6.61
N ALA A 63 -6.67 17.24 -6.59
CA ALA A 63 -7.98 17.87 -6.45
C ALA A 63 -8.14 18.60 -5.10
N ALA A 64 -7.41 18.18 -4.06
CA ALA A 64 -7.34 18.85 -2.77
C ALA A 64 -6.34 20.03 -2.73
N GLY A 65 -5.72 20.39 -3.86
CA GLY A 65 -4.81 21.54 -3.97
C GLY A 65 -3.34 21.24 -3.66
N GLY A 66 -2.95 19.96 -3.56
CA GLY A 66 -1.56 19.56 -3.48
C GLY A 66 -0.84 19.60 -4.83
N THR A 67 0.47 19.88 -4.81
CA THR A 67 1.36 19.68 -5.96
C THR A 67 1.84 18.23 -5.94
N VAL A 68 1.44 17.42 -6.93
CA VAL A 68 1.71 15.97 -6.91
C VAL A 68 2.83 15.57 -7.87
N LEU A 69 3.87 14.95 -7.34
CA LEU A 69 4.97 14.39 -8.09
C LEU A 69 4.69 12.91 -8.32
N LEU A 70 4.46 12.53 -9.57
CA LEU A 70 4.04 11.20 -10.00
C LEU A 70 5.28 10.36 -10.36
N VAL A 71 5.55 9.29 -9.62
CA VAL A 71 6.70 8.42 -9.87
C VAL A 71 6.24 7.02 -10.26
N ALA A 72 6.63 6.55 -11.45
CA ALA A 72 6.49 5.17 -11.92
C ALA A 72 7.37 4.95 -13.16
N ARG A 73 7.44 3.69 -13.67
CA ARG A 73 8.27 3.36 -14.85
C ARG A 73 7.64 3.79 -16.17
N SER A 74 6.30 3.78 -16.26
CA SER A 74 5.57 4.01 -17.52
C SER A 74 5.44 5.50 -17.79
N GLU A 75 6.34 6.06 -18.58
CA GLU A 75 6.40 7.49 -18.92
C GLU A 75 5.10 8.00 -19.52
N ASP A 76 4.62 7.36 -20.62
CA ASP A 76 3.38 7.76 -21.30
C ASP A 76 2.21 7.88 -20.32
N ARG A 77 2.05 6.89 -19.44
CA ARG A 77 0.98 6.87 -18.44
C ARG A 77 1.10 7.98 -17.41
N LEU A 78 2.31 8.31 -17.01
CA LEU A 78 2.54 9.41 -16.07
C LEU A 78 2.27 10.76 -16.74
N CYS A 79 2.69 10.92 -17.98
CA CYS A 79 2.43 12.13 -18.76
C CYS A 79 0.92 12.34 -19.00
N ASP A 80 0.21 11.29 -19.39
CA ASP A 80 -1.25 11.32 -19.55
C ASP A 80 -1.96 11.68 -18.25
N LEU A 81 -1.54 11.08 -17.13
CA LEU A 81 -2.10 11.36 -15.82
C LEU A 81 -1.81 12.82 -15.39
N ALA A 82 -0.59 13.28 -15.55
CA ALA A 82 -0.22 14.66 -15.24
C ALA A 82 -1.01 15.67 -16.09
N ALA A 83 -1.11 15.42 -17.41
CA ALA A 83 -1.89 16.24 -18.32
C ALA A 83 -3.37 16.28 -17.92
N SER A 84 -3.97 15.12 -17.59
CA SER A 84 -5.36 15.02 -17.12
C SER A 84 -5.60 15.78 -15.82
N ILE A 85 -4.69 15.67 -14.84
CA ILE A 85 -4.78 16.38 -13.56
C ILE A 85 -4.66 17.90 -13.81
N ASN A 86 -3.69 18.33 -14.61
CA ASN A 86 -3.44 19.75 -14.89
C ASN A 86 -4.59 20.38 -15.69
N ALA A 87 -5.18 19.68 -16.64
CA ALA A 87 -6.37 20.12 -17.37
C ALA A 87 -7.59 20.27 -16.45
N GLY A 88 -7.68 19.50 -15.37
CA GLY A 88 -8.70 19.60 -14.34
C GLY A 88 -8.44 20.70 -13.28
N GLY A 89 -7.41 21.55 -13.47
CA GLY A 89 -7.05 22.62 -12.54
C GLY A 89 -6.18 22.21 -11.35
N GLY A 90 -5.70 20.95 -11.31
CA GLY A 90 -4.71 20.47 -10.34
C GLY A 90 -3.27 20.82 -10.75
N ARG A 91 -2.30 20.35 -9.95
CA ARG A 91 -0.86 20.48 -10.26
C ARG A 91 -0.18 19.13 -10.13
N ALA A 92 0.31 18.58 -11.25
CA ALA A 92 1.04 17.32 -11.27
C ALA A 92 2.24 17.36 -12.21
N PHE A 93 3.32 16.65 -11.85
CA PHE A 93 4.55 16.50 -12.62
C PHE A 93 4.91 15.03 -12.74
N ALA A 94 5.25 14.59 -13.94
CA ALA A 94 5.65 13.22 -14.22
C ALA A 94 7.17 13.04 -14.01
N TYR A 95 7.54 11.98 -13.29
CA TYR A 95 8.91 11.56 -13.03
C TYR A 95 9.04 10.07 -13.36
N PRO A 96 9.31 9.72 -14.63
CA PRO A 96 9.54 8.33 -15.01
C PRO A 96 10.81 7.79 -14.33
N ALA A 97 10.66 6.72 -13.53
CA ALA A 97 11.79 6.13 -12.83
C ALA A 97 11.54 4.66 -12.49
N ASP A 98 12.54 3.81 -12.65
CA ASP A 98 12.56 2.47 -12.08
C ASP A 98 13.22 2.51 -10.70
N LEU A 99 12.42 2.33 -9.65
CA LEU A 99 12.89 2.36 -8.27
C LEU A 99 13.79 1.16 -7.91
N THR A 100 13.93 0.18 -8.78
CA THR A 100 14.88 -0.92 -8.58
C THR A 100 16.32 -0.55 -8.96
N ASP A 101 16.49 0.50 -9.76
CA ASP A 101 17.80 1.03 -10.16
C ASP A 101 18.25 2.14 -9.20
N GLU A 102 19.36 1.90 -8.51
CA GLU A 102 19.92 2.82 -7.52
C GLU A 102 20.37 4.16 -8.13
N SER A 103 20.96 4.12 -9.33
CA SER A 103 21.44 5.31 -10.01
C SER A 103 20.29 6.22 -10.45
N VAL A 104 19.21 5.60 -10.94
CA VAL A 104 17.97 6.30 -11.30
C VAL A 104 17.33 6.93 -10.06
N VAL A 105 17.25 6.20 -8.94
CA VAL A 105 16.71 6.74 -7.68
C VAL A 105 17.55 7.90 -7.16
N SER A 106 18.88 7.80 -7.18
CA SER A 106 19.77 8.87 -6.77
C SER A 106 19.58 10.15 -7.61
N THR A 107 19.47 9.99 -8.93
CA THR A 107 19.22 11.11 -9.84
C THR A 107 17.85 11.72 -9.61
N LEU A 108 16.82 10.88 -9.45
CA LEU A 108 15.44 11.29 -9.19
C LEU A 108 15.32 12.15 -7.93
N THR A 109 15.91 11.71 -6.81
CA THR A 109 15.81 12.43 -5.53
C THR A 109 16.48 13.80 -5.61
N LYS A 110 17.63 13.90 -6.28
CA LYS A 110 18.31 15.19 -6.53
C LYS A 110 17.45 16.13 -7.37
N GLN A 111 16.95 15.65 -8.52
CA GLN A 111 16.09 16.45 -9.41
C GLN A 111 14.83 16.96 -8.69
N ILE A 112 14.20 16.12 -7.87
CA ILE A 112 13.01 16.52 -7.12
C ILE A 112 13.36 17.60 -6.11
N THR A 113 14.41 17.42 -5.33
CA THR A 113 14.83 18.38 -4.29
C THR A 113 15.26 19.70 -4.90
N GLU A 114 16.02 19.68 -6.01
CA GLU A 114 16.44 20.90 -6.73
C GLU A 114 15.28 21.68 -7.34
N LYS A 115 14.29 20.97 -7.91
CA LYS A 115 13.19 21.62 -8.65
C LYS A 115 12.02 22.02 -7.77
N HIS A 116 11.72 21.25 -6.74
CA HIS A 116 10.51 21.41 -5.91
C HIS A 116 10.82 21.74 -4.45
N GLY A 117 12.09 21.71 -4.06
CA GLY A 117 12.47 21.82 -2.67
C GLY A 117 12.16 20.54 -1.87
N PRO A 118 12.18 20.64 -0.53
CA PRO A 118 11.83 19.55 0.36
C PRO A 118 10.36 19.15 0.20
N LEU A 119 10.10 17.85 0.32
CA LEU A 119 8.75 17.31 0.23
C LEU A 119 8.02 17.39 1.58
N ASP A 120 6.73 17.73 1.54
CA ASP A 120 5.86 17.67 2.72
C ASP A 120 5.37 16.24 2.99
N ILE A 121 5.05 15.49 1.92
CA ILE A 121 4.45 14.16 2.05
C ILE A 121 5.04 13.19 1.01
N VAL A 122 5.38 11.98 1.45
CA VAL A 122 5.79 10.89 0.57
C VAL A 122 4.82 9.72 0.72
N VAL A 123 4.08 9.38 -0.34
CA VAL A 123 3.24 8.18 -0.41
C VAL A 123 4.02 7.07 -1.09
N SER A 124 4.61 6.17 -0.28
CA SER A 124 5.33 4.98 -0.74
C SER A 124 4.34 3.87 -1.08
N ASN A 125 3.88 3.86 -2.34
CA ASN A 125 2.88 2.92 -2.82
C ASN A 125 3.43 1.94 -3.87
N ALA A 126 4.52 2.27 -4.58
CA ALA A 126 5.12 1.36 -5.56
C ALA A 126 5.39 -0.02 -4.96
N GLY A 127 5.09 -1.06 -5.71
CA GLY A 127 5.32 -2.42 -5.26
C GLY A 127 4.86 -3.46 -6.27
N LYS A 128 5.23 -4.70 -6.00
CA LYS A 128 4.88 -5.86 -6.81
C LYS A 128 4.37 -6.98 -5.91
N SER A 129 3.22 -7.53 -6.25
CA SER A 129 2.68 -8.73 -5.65
C SER A 129 3.14 -9.95 -6.43
N LEU A 130 3.46 -11.02 -5.73
CA LEU A 130 3.77 -12.32 -6.30
C LEU A 130 3.13 -13.41 -5.45
N ARG A 131 2.19 -14.14 -6.06
CA ARG A 131 1.60 -15.36 -5.49
C ARG A 131 2.14 -16.56 -6.25
N ARG A 132 2.91 -17.40 -5.57
CA ARG A 132 3.50 -18.62 -6.14
C ARG A 132 3.77 -19.64 -5.05
N SER A 133 3.49 -20.92 -5.32
CA SER A 133 3.82 -22.00 -4.41
C SER A 133 5.34 -22.14 -4.27
N LEU A 134 5.81 -22.62 -3.12
CA LEU A 134 7.25 -22.86 -2.91
C LEU A 134 7.81 -23.86 -3.94
N HIS A 135 7.02 -24.88 -4.30
CA HIS A 135 7.42 -25.89 -5.29
C HIS A 135 7.65 -25.30 -6.69
N ASP A 136 6.92 -24.21 -7.04
CA ASP A 136 7.10 -23.51 -8.31
C ASP A 136 8.20 -22.43 -8.25
N GLN A 137 8.97 -22.36 -7.15
CA GLN A 137 9.99 -21.32 -6.94
C GLN A 137 11.43 -21.89 -6.82
N TYR A 138 11.61 -23.22 -6.82
CA TYR A 138 12.93 -23.82 -6.59
C TYR A 138 14.00 -23.37 -7.60
N ASP A 139 13.63 -23.15 -8.83
CA ASP A 139 14.47 -22.68 -9.93
C ASP A 139 14.28 -21.19 -10.27
N ARG A 140 13.63 -20.42 -9.37
CA ARG A 140 13.24 -19.03 -9.62
C ARG A 140 13.74 -18.04 -8.54
N PRO A 141 15.04 -18.02 -8.22
CA PRO A 141 15.58 -17.09 -7.22
C PRO A 141 15.34 -15.62 -7.59
N HIS A 142 15.21 -15.32 -8.88
CA HIS A 142 14.88 -13.99 -9.40
C HIS A 142 13.52 -13.46 -8.93
N ASP A 143 12.58 -14.32 -8.54
CA ASP A 143 11.29 -13.86 -7.99
C ASP A 143 11.47 -13.17 -6.64
N PHE A 144 12.42 -13.67 -5.81
CA PHE A 144 12.77 -13.04 -4.53
C PHE A 144 13.53 -11.72 -4.76
N GLN A 145 14.53 -11.72 -5.65
CA GLN A 145 15.30 -10.51 -5.97
C GLN A 145 14.36 -9.39 -6.47
N ARG A 146 13.50 -9.67 -7.45
CA ARG A 146 12.57 -8.69 -8.03
C ARG A 146 11.56 -8.13 -7.01
N THR A 147 11.14 -8.93 -6.03
CA THR A 147 10.22 -8.45 -5.00
C THR A 147 10.95 -7.65 -3.94
N ILE A 148 12.17 -8.05 -3.54
CA ILE A 148 12.97 -7.30 -2.56
C ILE A 148 13.41 -5.93 -3.12
N ASP A 149 13.81 -5.88 -4.38
CA ASP A 149 14.26 -4.65 -5.02
C ASP A 149 13.15 -3.59 -5.03
N ILE A 150 11.93 -3.94 -5.48
CA ILE A 150 10.85 -2.97 -5.62
C ILE A 150 10.07 -2.72 -4.32
N ASN A 151 9.94 -3.73 -3.44
CA ASN A 151 9.12 -3.59 -2.22
C ASN A 151 9.94 -3.15 -0.99
N TYR A 152 11.28 -3.26 -1.03
CA TYR A 152 12.16 -2.92 0.08
C TYR A 152 13.28 -1.97 -0.32
N LEU A 153 14.24 -2.39 -1.15
CA LEU A 153 15.43 -1.58 -1.45
C LEU A 153 15.08 -0.27 -2.16
N GLY A 154 14.19 -0.31 -3.14
CA GLY A 154 13.75 0.87 -3.87
C GLY A 154 13.15 1.96 -2.97
N PRO A 155 12.11 1.67 -2.17
CA PRO A 155 11.56 2.67 -1.26
C PRO A 155 12.53 3.10 -0.16
N VAL A 156 13.43 2.23 0.33
CA VAL A 156 14.49 2.63 1.29
C VAL A 156 15.43 3.65 0.65
N ARG A 157 15.98 3.36 -0.53
CA ARG A 157 16.86 4.27 -1.27
C ARG A 157 16.20 5.62 -1.55
N LEU A 158 14.93 5.58 -1.98
CA LEU A 158 14.15 6.79 -2.22
C LEU A 158 14.04 7.65 -0.95
N LEU A 159 13.66 7.04 0.17
CA LEU A 159 13.53 7.76 1.44
C LEU A 159 14.88 8.29 1.94
N LEU A 160 15.96 7.50 1.85
CA LEU A 160 17.30 7.96 2.24
C LEU A 160 17.75 9.20 1.44
N GLY A 161 17.32 9.32 0.19
CA GLY A 161 17.61 10.50 -0.65
C GLY A 161 16.73 11.72 -0.38
N LEU A 162 15.51 11.52 0.16
CA LEU A 162 14.53 12.61 0.38
C LEU A 162 14.49 13.10 1.83
N LEU A 163 14.69 12.22 2.81
CA LEU A 163 14.56 12.52 4.23
C LEU A 163 15.49 13.64 4.74
N PRO A 164 16.75 13.77 4.27
CA PRO A 164 17.60 14.87 4.73
C PRO A 164 16.97 16.25 4.50
N ALA A 165 16.46 16.50 3.27
CA ALA A 165 15.81 17.77 2.95
C ALA A 165 14.47 17.96 3.72
N MET A 166 13.71 16.89 3.93
CA MET A 166 12.48 16.94 4.74
C MET A 166 12.79 17.33 6.18
N ARG A 167 13.79 16.72 6.77
CA ARG A 167 14.27 17.02 8.13
C ARG A 167 14.72 18.48 8.26
N GLU A 168 15.58 18.95 7.35
CA GLU A 168 16.09 20.33 7.35
C GLU A 168 14.96 21.36 7.22
N ASN A 169 13.86 21.01 6.56
CA ASN A 169 12.67 21.85 6.41
C ASN A 169 11.67 21.75 7.57
N GLY A 170 12.04 21.10 8.67
CA GLY A 170 11.20 21.00 9.87
C GLY A 170 10.23 19.82 9.87
N GLY A 171 10.43 18.84 9.00
CA GLY A 171 9.69 17.58 9.02
C GLY A 171 8.82 17.31 7.80
N GLY A 172 7.85 16.42 7.97
CA GLY A 172 6.96 15.99 6.90
C GLY A 172 6.15 14.76 7.28
N HIS A 173 5.68 14.00 6.27
CA HIS A 173 4.91 12.77 6.51
C HIS A 173 5.22 11.68 5.49
N VAL A 174 5.60 10.51 5.95
CA VAL A 174 5.76 9.30 5.13
C VAL A 174 4.56 8.38 5.31
N VAL A 175 3.83 8.12 4.24
CA VAL A 175 2.71 7.17 4.22
C VAL A 175 3.13 5.91 3.47
N ASN A 176 3.25 4.80 4.19
CA ASN A 176 3.58 3.49 3.63
C ASN A 176 2.31 2.72 3.25
N VAL A 177 2.14 2.40 1.98
CA VAL A 177 1.08 1.51 1.49
C VAL A 177 1.53 0.06 1.64
N SER A 178 1.06 -0.57 2.71
CA SER A 178 1.43 -1.92 3.13
C SER A 178 0.27 -2.92 2.95
N SER A 179 0.38 -4.10 3.52
CA SER A 179 -0.60 -5.18 3.42
C SER A 179 -0.81 -5.85 4.77
N VAL A 180 -2.04 -6.27 5.05
CA VAL A 180 -2.33 -7.09 6.25
C VAL A 180 -1.49 -8.37 6.30
N GLY A 181 -1.02 -8.86 5.14
CA GLY A 181 -0.18 -10.05 5.06
C GLY A 181 1.20 -9.90 5.72
N VAL A 182 1.67 -8.68 6.02
CA VAL A 182 2.92 -8.48 6.77
C VAL A 182 2.71 -8.56 8.28
N ARG A 183 1.46 -8.40 8.74
CA ARG A 183 1.06 -8.44 10.15
C ARG A 183 0.55 -9.82 10.56
N VAL A 184 -0.18 -10.48 9.67
CA VAL A 184 -0.83 -11.77 9.94
C VAL A 184 -0.20 -12.85 9.08
N VAL A 185 0.58 -13.71 9.71
CA VAL A 185 1.23 -14.88 9.12
C VAL A 185 0.69 -16.15 9.78
N PRO A 186 0.77 -17.31 9.12
CA PRO A 186 1.35 -17.60 7.82
C PRO A 186 0.43 -17.30 6.63
N GLY A 187 1.04 -16.97 5.47
CA GLY A 187 0.35 -16.77 4.19
C GLY A 187 0.91 -17.70 3.10
N PRO A 188 0.42 -18.96 2.98
CA PRO A 188 0.90 -19.89 1.96
C PRO A 188 0.85 -19.29 0.55
N GLN A 189 1.90 -19.53 -0.26
CA GLN A 189 2.10 -19.00 -1.61
C GLN A 189 2.50 -17.51 -1.70
N TRP A 190 2.57 -16.78 -0.58
CA TRP A 190 2.90 -15.36 -0.57
C TRP A 190 4.31 -15.06 -0.02
N GLY A 191 5.17 -16.09 0.18
CA GLY A 191 6.43 -15.96 0.89
C GLY A 191 7.33 -14.82 0.39
N ALA A 192 7.63 -14.74 -0.91
CA ALA A 192 8.47 -13.68 -1.47
C ALA A 192 7.84 -12.27 -1.32
N TYR A 193 6.51 -12.16 -1.50
CA TYR A 193 5.79 -10.91 -1.33
C TYR A 193 5.76 -10.45 0.13
N GLN A 194 5.35 -11.34 1.05
CA GLN A 194 5.26 -11.00 2.48
C GLN A 194 6.63 -10.66 3.06
N ALA A 195 7.67 -11.43 2.72
CA ALA A 195 9.03 -11.17 3.17
C ALA A 195 9.52 -9.79 2.70
N SER A 196 9.33 -9.44 1.42
CA SER A 196 9.79 -8.17 0.87
C SER A 196 9.02 -6.96 1.41
N LYS A 197 7.69 -7.04 1.53
CA LYS A 197 6.87 -5.98 2.14
C LYS A 197 7.11 -5.88 3.64
N GLY A 198 7.29 -7.01 4.31
CA GLY A 198 7.60 -7.07 5.74
C GLY A 198 8.96 -6.46 6.06
N ALA A 199 9.96 -6.63 5.20
CA ALA A 199 11.27 -6.01 5.36
C ALA A 199 11.15 -4.47 5.40
N PHE A 200 10.41 -3.87 4.44
CA PHE A 200 10.20 -2.42 4.43
C PHE A 200 9.38 -1.94 5.64
N ASP A 201 8.31 -2.64 5.97
CA ASP A 201 7.47 -2.31 7.13
C ASP A 201 8.27 -2.37 8.45
N SER A 202 9.09 -3.40 8.62
CA SER A 202 9.96 -3.56 9.79
C SER A 202 11.02 -2.46 9.87
N TRP A 203 11.70 -2.17 8.75
CA TRP A 203 12.69 -1.09 8.69
C TRP A 203 12.05 0.26 9.04
N LEU A 204 10.91 0.60 8.42
CA LEU A 204 10.25 1.88 8.64
C LEU A 204 9.75 2.03 10.08
N ARG A 205 9.24 0.94 10.68
CA ARG A 205 8.85 0.92 12.10
C ARG A 205 10.04 1.10 13.05
N SER A 206 11.21 0.59 12.67
CA SER A 206 12.42 0.71 13.48
C SER A 206 12.98 2.13 13.47
N VAL A 207 12.95 2.81 12.32
CA VAL A 207 13.46 4.20 12.19
C VAL A 207 12.40 5.27 12.51
N ALA A 208 11.13 4.89 12.65
CA ALA A 208 10.05 5.84 12.92
C ALA A 208 10.29 6.73 14.18
N PRO A 209 10.85 6.23 15.30
CA PRO A 209 11.17 7.09 16.44
C PRO A 209 12.21 8.17 16.12
N GLU A 210 13.21 7.85 15.28
CA GLU A 210 14.24 8.80 14.84
C GLU A 210 13.61 9.87 13.92
N LEU A 211 12.80 9.41 12.94
CA LEU A 211 12.07 10.31 12.04
C LEU A 211 11.13 11.25 12.80
N HIS A 212 10.45 10.73 13.81
CA HIS A 212 9.54 11.53 14.66
C HIS A 212 10.29 12.61 15.45
N ALA A 213 11.50 12.31 15.95
CA ALA A 213 12.35 13.30 16.59
C ALA A 213 12.79 14.41 15.63
N ASP A 214 12.87 14.11 14.35
CA ASP A 214 13.17 15.06 13.27
C ASP A 214 11.90 15.73 12.66
N GLY A 215 10.73 15.56 13.27
CA GLY A 215 9.45 16.13 12.81
C GLY A 215 8.81 15.40 11.62
N VAL A 216 9.30 14.21 11.24
CA VAL A 216 8.75 13.42 10.16
C VAL A 216 7.82 12.34 10.71
N ASP A 217 6.53 12.48 10.49
CA ASP A 217 5.53 11.47 10.85
C ASP A 217 5.59 10.25 9.92
N VAL A 218 5.23 9.09 10.45
CA VAL A 218 5.17 7.84 9.71
C VAL A 218 3.83 7.15 9.94
N THR A 219 3.09 6.88 8.85
CA THR A 219 1.85 6.09 8.89
C THR A 219 1.95 4.89 7.97
N SER A 220 1.72 3.68 8.47
CA SER A 220 1.51 2.49 7.62
C SER A 220 0.03 2.20 7.44
N VAL A 221 -0.43 2.11 6.17
CA VAL A 221 -1.80 1.74 5.80
C VAL A 221 -1.80 0.29 5.33
N TYR A 222 -2.51 -0.60 6.05
CA TYR A 222 -2.52 -2.04 5.76
C TYR A 222 -3.79 -2.44 5.03
N PHE A 223 -3.68 -2.67 3.73
CA PHE A 223 -4.79 -3.14 2.92
C PHE A 223 -4.90 -4.67 2.93
N ALA A 224 -6.14 -5.18 3.03
CA ALA A 224 -6.42 -6.60 2.83
C ALA A 224 -6.49 -6.91 1.33
N LEU A 225 -7.43 -6.30 0.61
CA LEU A 225 -7.61 -6.48 -0.82
C LEU A 225 -8.06 -5.17 -1.47
N VAL A 226 -7.38 -4.78 -2.54
CA VAL A 226 -7.79 -3.65 -3.40
C VAL A 226 -7.90 -4.15 -4.85
N ARG A 227 -9.01 -3.85 -5.49
CA ARG A 227 -9.34 -4.29 -6.86
C ARG A 227 -8.53 -3.51 -7.90
N THR A 228 -7.30 -3.94 -8.12
CA THR A 228 -6.36 -3.36 -9.07
C THR A 228 -5.87 -4.41 -10.06
N ARG A 229 -5.13 -3.99 -11.08
CA ARG A 229 -4.46 -4.91 -12.02
C ARG A 229 -3.50 -5.89 -11.31
N MET A 230 -3.01 -5.56 -10.14
CA MET A 230 -2.10 -6.39 -9.36
C MET A 230 -2.73 -7.72 -8.95
N ILE A 231 -4.05 -7.78 -8.73
CA ILE A 231 -4.77 -9.01 -8.37
C ILE A 231 -5.28 -9.80 -9.57
N ALA A 232 -5.25 -9.25 -10.78
CA ALA A 232 -5.76 -9.90 -12.00
C ALA A 232 -5.20 -11.31 -12.24
N PRO A 233 -3.90 -11.60 -11.96
CA PRO A 233 -3.35 -12.96 -12.09
C PRO A 233 -3.92 -13.99 -11.09
N THR A 234 -4.77 -13.58 -10.15
CA THR A 234 -5.33 -14.45 -9.11
C THR A 234 -6.86 -14.33 -9.09
N PRO A 235 -7.59 -15.01 -10.00
CA PRO A 235 -9.03 -14.81 -10.20
C PRO A 235 -9.89 -15.01 -8.94
N ILE A 236 -9.48 -15.91 -8.04
CA ILE A 236 -10.19 -16.15 -6.76
C ILE A 236 -10.29 -14.89 -5.89
N LEU A 237 -9.28 -14.01 -5.95
CA LEU A 237 -9.30 -12.75 -5.19
C LEU A 237 -10.36 -11.79 -5.71
N GLY A 238 -10.73 -11.84 -6.98
CA GLY A 238 -11.79 -11.03 -7.55
C GLY A 238 -13.18 -11.30 -6.98
N ARG A 239 -13.37 -12.46 -6.34
CA ARG A 239 -14.63 -12.87 -5.69
C ARG A 239 -14.73 -12.45 -4.23
N LEU A 240 -13.61 -12.03 -3.63
CA LEU A 240 -13.57 -11.61 -2.22
C LEU A 240 -13.96 -10.13 -2.07
N PRO A 241 -14.51 -9.73 -0.91
CA PRO A 241 -14.71 -8.32 -0.59
C PRO A 241 -13.39 -7.56 -0.67
N GLY A 242 -13.37 -6.42 -1.37
CA GLY A 242 -12.17 -5.60 -1.54
C GLY A 242 -12.53 -4.18 -1.91
N LEU A 243 -11.63 -3.24 -1.58
CA LEU A 243 -11.79 -1.84 -1.91
C LEU A 243 -11.60 -1.58 -3.41
N THR A 244 -12.27 -0.56 -3.92
CA THR A 244 -11.87 0.08 -5.16
C THR A 244 -10.60 0.92 -4.95
N PRO A 245 -9.87 1.31 -6.01
CA PRO A 245 -8.76 2.24 -5.90
C PRO A 245 -9.12 3.57 -5.24
N ASP A 246 -10.32 4.11 -5.52
CA ASP A 246 -10.80 5.35 -4.91
C ASP A 246 -11.07 5.21 -3.40
N GLU A 247 -11.65 4.10 -2.99
CA GLU A 247 -11.85 3.79 -1.57
C GLU A 247 -10.51 3.58 -0.84
N ALA A 248 -9.50 3.02 -1.52
CA ALA A 248 -8.15 2.92 -0.96
C ALA A 248 -7.47 4.29 -0.86
N ALA A 249 -7.70 5.18 -1.83
CA ALA A 249 -7.25 6.57 -1.76
C ALA A 249 -7.90 7.33 -0.59
N ASP A 250 -9.17 7.04 -0.24
CA ASP A 250 -9.82 7.59 0.97
C ASP A 250 -9.15 7.12 2.27
N ALA A 251 -8.68 5.88 2.31
CA ALA A 251 -7.93 5.39 3.48
C ALA A 251 -6.54 6.06 3.60
N ILE A 252 -5.89 6.33 2.47
CA ILE A 252 -4.63 7.09 2.43
C ILE A 252 -4.88 8.57 2.80
N ALA A 253 -5.96 9.18 2.31
CA ALA A 253 -6.36 10.52 2.69
C ALA A 253 -6.58 10.64 4.21
N LYS A 254 -7.27 9.67 4.82
CA LYS A 254 -7.41 9.60 6.29
C LYS A 254 -6.05 9.54 6.99
N ALA A 255 -5.13 8.72 6.49
CA ALA A 255 -3.78 8.61 7.04
C ALA A 255 -3.02 9.96 6.96
N ILE A 256 -3.17 10.71 5.86
CA ILE A 256 -2.56 12.03 5.69
C ILE A 256 -3.17 13.06 6.66
N ILE A 257 -4.49 13.04 6.84
CA ILE A 257 -5.22 13.98 7.70
C ILE A 257 -4.92 13.75 9.18
N GLU A 258 -4.99 12.49 9.63
CA GLU A 258 -4.96 12.15 11.05
C GLU A 258 -3.58 11.73 11.56
N ARG A 259 -2.66 11.39 10.66
CA ARG A 259 -1.28 10.93 10.93
C ARG A 259 -1.18 9.84 12.01
N PRO A 260 -2.06 8.82 12.00
CA PRO A 260 -1.95 7.73 12.96
C PRO A 260 -0.69 6.90 12.68
N ARG A 261 -0.16 6.20 13.67
CA ARG A 261 0.91 5.23 13.46
C ARG A 261 0.53 4.15 12.44
N THR A 262 -0.72 3.66 12.53
CA THR A 262 -1.27 2.64 11.62
C THR A 262 -2.71 2.97 11.24
N ASN A 263 -3.09 2.66 10.00
CA ASN A 263 -4.48 2.60 9.55
C ASN A 263 -4.72 1.19 8.99
N GLU A 264 -5.44 0.37 9.73
CA GLU A 264 -5.60 -1.05 9.46
C GLU A 264 -7.03 -1.52 9.73
N PRO A 265 -7.47 -2.64 9.14
CA PRO A 265 -8.73 -3.26 9.53
C PRO A 265 -8.74 -3.61 11.03
N PRO A 266 -9.87 -3.45 11.72
CA PRO A 266 -9.94 -3.62 13.19
C PRO A 266 -9.60 -5.05 13.67
N TRP A 267 -9.67 -6.05 12.79
CA TRP A 267 -9.33 -7.44 13.10
C TRP A 267 -7.82 -7.75 13.04
N VAL A 268 -7.00 -6.88 12.44
CA VAL A 268 -5.57 -7.17 12.20
C VAL A 268 -4.79 -7.30 13.49
N MET A 269 -4.94 -6.37 14.43
CA MET A 269 -4.24 -6.43 15.72
C MET A 269 -4.63 -7.67 16.54
N PRO A 270 -5.92 -8.00 16.73
CA PRO A 270 -6.31 -9.26 17.37
C PRO A 270 -5.78 -10.51 16.66
N ALA A 271 -5.79 -10.53 15.33
CA ALA A 271 -5.29 -11.65 14.55
C ALA A 271 -3.77 -11.81 14.65
N GLU A 272 -3.02 -10.71 14.67
CA GLU A 272 -1.56 -10.71 14.89
C GLU A 272 -1.23 -11.30 16.27
N LEU A 273 -1.87 -10.84 17.32
CA LEU A 273 -1.70 -11.39 18.67
C LEU A 273 -2.05 -12.89 18.72
N ALA A 274 -3.16 -13.27 18.11
CA ALA A 274 -3.57 -14.67 18.03
C ALA A 274 -2.54 -15.51 17.24
N SER A 275 -1.95 -14.98 16.17
CA SER A 275 -0.94 -15.69 15.38
C SER A 275 0.34 -15.99 16.16
N VAL A 276 0.71 -15.12 17.11
CA VAL A 276 1.84 -15.31 18.00
C VAL A 276 1.50 -16.27 19.15
N LEU A 277 0.40 -16.01 19.85
CA LEU A 277 0.00 -16.81 21.02
C LEU A 277 -0.44 -18.23 20.66
N LEU A 278 -1.02 -18.41 19.49
CA LEU A 278 -1.55 -19.67 18.97
C LEU A 278 -0.75 -20.19 17.78
N ALA A 279 0.56 -19.92 17.72
CA ALA A 279 1.42 -20.27 16.56
C ALA A 279 1.29 -21.75 16.16
N GLY A 280 1.37 -22.68 17.12
CA GLY A 280 1.25 -24.11 16.83
C GLY A 280 -0.11 -24.53 16.21
N PRO A 281 -1.26 -24.16 16.79
CA PRO A 281 -2.57 -24.34 16.15
C PRO A 281 -2.72 -23.64 14.80
N ALA A 282 -2.21 -22.41 14.68
CA ALA A 282 -2.26 -21.65 13.42
C ALA A 282 -1.48 -22.36 12.29
N ASP A 283 -0.29 -22.87 12.58
CA ASP A 283 0.51 -23.65 11.64
C ASP A 283 -0.17 -24.97 11.22
N ARG A 284 -0.86 -25.63 12.16
CA ARG A 284 -1.65 -26.84 11.82
C ARG A 284 -2.81 -26.49 10.87
N ALA A 285 -3.53 -25.43 11.16
CA ALA A 285 -4.62 -24.95 10.31
C ALA A 285 -4.12 -24.55 8.92
N ALA A 286 -3.02 -23.81 8.84
CA ALA A 286 -2.39 -23.41 7.58
C ALA A 286 -1.93 -24.62 6.74
N ARG A 287 -1.38 -25.67 7.37
CA ARG A 287 -1.00 -26.93 6.70
C ARG A 287 -2.21 -27.64 6.11
N VAL A 288 -3.30 -27.76 6.87
CA VAL A 288 -4.54 -28.40 6.39
C VAL A 288 -5.13 -27.60 5.23
N TRP A 289 -5.18 -26.28 5.35
CA TRP A 289 -5.66 -25.40 4.30
C TRP A 289 -4.83 -25.50 3.02
N HIS A 290 -3.50 -25.47 3.15
CA HIS A 290 -2.60 -25.60 2.01
C HIS A 290 -2.79 -26.93 1.28
N ARG A 291 -2.90 -28.05 1.99
CA ARG A 291 -3.16 -29.37 1.40
C ARG A 291 -4.46 -29.40 0.59
N ARG A 292 -5.53 -28.78 1.10
CA ARG A 292 -6.82 -28.69 0.39
C ARG A 292 -6.73 -27.87 -0.90
N LEU A 293 -5.98 -26.78 -0.87
CA LEU A 293 -5.77 -25.94 -2.07
C LEU A 293 -4.94 -26.67 -3.13
N SER A 294 -3.93 -27.44 -2.72
CA SER A 294 -3.07 -28.20 -3.64
C SER A 294 -3.83 -29.37 -4.28
N ALA A 295 -4.64 -30.10 -3.53
CA ALA A 295 -5.46 -31.20 -4.04
C ALA A 295 -6.50 -30.72 -5.09
N GLY A 296 -7.06 -29.51 -4.94
CA GLY A 296 -7.99 -28.93 -5.90
C GLY A 296 -7.34 -28.46 -7.21
N SER A 297 -6.03 -28.25 -7.24
CA SER A 297 -5.28 -27.85 -8.44
C SER A 297 -4.81 -29.03 -9.30
N GLU A 298 -4.63 -30.20 -8.71
CA GLU A 298 -4.28 -31.44 -9.42
C GLU A 298 -5.47 -32.04 -10.21
N THR A 299 -6.70 -31.76 -9.80
CA THR A 299 -7.92 -32.25 -10.46
C THR A 299 -8.29 -31.42 -11.70
N GLN A 300 -7.56 -30.30 -11.97
CA GLN A 300 -7.79 -29.42 -13.14
C GLN A 300 -6.62 -29.45 -14.16
N ARG A 301 -5.65 -30.33 -13.98
CA ARG A 301 -4.64 -30.70 -14.99
C ARG A 301 -4.99 -32.03 -15.61
#